data_69c6553b7a624701699d2de8853b0e53
#
_entry.id   69c6553b7a624701699d2de8853b0e53
#
_cell.length_a   1.000
_cell.length_b   1.000
_cell.length_c   1.000
_cell.angle_alpha   90.00
_cell.angle_beta   90.00
_cell.angle_gamma   90.00
#
_symmetry.space_group_name_H-M   'P 1'
#
loop_
_entity.id
_entity.type
_entity.pdbx_description
1 polymer ?
#
loop_
_entity_poly.entity_id
_entity_poly.type
_entity_poly.pdbx_seq_one_letter_code
_entity_poly.pdbx_strand_id
1 'polypeptide(L)'
;MNDDVKEKQEFLRIHILDKGYDADEFMKFLETLKGENGLKIENWSKNDLIQAVEQFTRMNPKPNNNIENKNNNNNNIENNNENNEVNNVIIQNQILDQEFLQCRLTERNGISAEKNLIIKVSDPKVIEGNFFSKSYVTYLVETKPVGFIVRRRFNDFIWLHDILKSIYINSIIPPLYKKNYLYALNDGQIAKRIRTLEKFITEIAIHPLLRNSQIFYDFISLRDEKDFLRKKDEYNKINLPKKAEDIKTLTGETNISINYDKEQYAEKIKKTSESNELLMKKIIKEYKYLNVQLQNVITKINKINDMWKKFYQTSNKNFEGEVIPGIYNSFTIFMDDWAKLYKAQINLINVNIREYYRYIRNEYHSIREYYTVYDIAKNNFKKMNNKLTETKERLFEEKKIDDWGLDKEDLENKILLFRDKELSMEKMLPEETKKVKDKKMMYGSLLNSLIDEYDHIQNLNSKRHKENSISFINDMSNAIIEFQVSLKEKIIGYIDTLKDDLFINGNNQI
;
A
#
# COMPACT_ATOMS: atom_id res chain seq x y z
N MET A 1 26.00 -30.42 -7.56
CA MET A 1 24.66 -30.72 -7.06
C MET A 1 23.70 -30.05 -8.02
N ASN A 2 22.77 -30.79 -8.61
CA ASN A 2 21.94 -30.31 -9.72
C ASN A 2 21.03 -29.17 -9.20
N ASP A 3 20.88 -28.06 -9.92
CA ASP A 3 20.12 -26.89 -9.46
C ASP A 3 18.64 -27.21 -9.22
N ASP A 4 18.09 -28.18 -9.96
CA ASP A 4 16.75 -28.75 -9.77
C ASP A 4 16.57 -29.42 -8.38
N VAL A 5 17.59 -30.13 -7.89
CA VAL A 5 17.54 -30.78 -6.57
C VAL A 5 17.54 -29.74 -5.44
N LYS A 6 18.33 -28.68 -5.59
CA LYS A 6 18.36 -27.58 -4.61
C LYS A 6 17.01 -26.84 -4.54
N GLU A 7 16.37 -26.61 -5.68
CA GLU A 7 15.06 -25.96 -5.75
C GLU A 7 13.99 -26.82 -5.07
N LYS A 8 14.02 -28.14 -5.27
CA LYS A 8 13.11 -29.08 -4.59
C LYS A 8 13.35 -29.15 -3.10
N GLN A 9 14.61 -29.15 -2.65
CA GLN A 9 14.96 -29.11 -1.22
C GLN A 9 14.48 -27.82 -0.55
N GLU A 10 14.66 -26.68 -1.20
CA GLU A 10 14.20 -25.39 -0.68
C GLU A 10 12.67 -25.33 -0.63
N PHE A 11 11.99 -25.86 -1.63
CA PHE A 11 10.53 -25.99 -1.64
C PHE A 11 10.04 -26.82 -0.42
N LEU A 12 10.66 -27.95 -0.15
CA LEU A 12 10.30 -28.78 1.02
C LEU A 12 10.59 -28.09 2.35
N ARG A 13 11.71 -27.37 2.43
CA ARG A 13 12.03 -26.60 3.64
C ARG A 13 10.91 -25.61 3.95
N ILE A 14 10.49 -24.81 2.97
CA ILE A 14 9.45 -23.77 3.14
C ILE A 14 8.09 -24.38 3.49
N HIS A 15 7.70 -25.49 2.88
CA HIS A 15 6.34 -26.01 2.99
C HIS A 15 6.15 -27.07 4.07
N ILE A 16 7.22 -27.67 4.55
CA ILE A 16 7.21 -28.69 5.61
C ILE A 16 7.89 -28.16 6.87
N LEU A 17 9.20 -27.85 6.82
CA LEU A 17 9.96 -27.49 8.00
C LEU A 17 9.58 -26.13 8.57
N ASP A 18 9.53 -25.07 7.73
CA ASP A 18 9.21 -23.71 8.19
C ASP A 18 7.75 -23.60 8.66
N LYS A 19 6.87 -24.47 8.17
CA LYS A 19 5.51 -24.65 8.70
C LYS A 19 5.45 -25.54 9.94
N GLY A 20 6.59 -26.06 10.38
CA GLY A 20 6.76 -26.84 11.60
C GLY A 20 6.16 -28.25 11.53
N TYR A 21 6.01 -28.85 10.34
CA TYR A 21 5.70 -30.28 10.21
C TYR A 21 6.96 -31.09 10.48
N ASP A 22 6.76 -32.33 10.99
CA ASP A 22 7.86 -33.24 11.24
C ASP A 22 8.43 -33.77 9.91
N ALA A 23 9.73 -33.63 9.73
CA ALA A 23 10.42 -34.05 8.51
C ALA A 23 10.41 -35.57 8.35
N ASP A 24 10.55 -36.32 9.44
CA ASP A 24 10.60 -37.79 9.42
C ASP A 24 9.23 -38.36 9.10
N GLU A 25 8.14 -37.76 9.61
CA GLU A 25 6.77 -38.13 9.25
C GLU A 25 6.49 -37.86 7.76
N PHE A 26 6.95 -36.72 7.24
CA PHE A 26 6.80 -36.44 5.83
C PHE A 26 7.61 -37.40 4.95
N MET A 27 8.84 -37.75 5.35
CA MET A 27 9.65 -38.71 4.59
C MET A 27 9.01 -40.09 4.58
N LYS A 28 8.46 -40.58 5.69
CA LYS A 28 7.67 -41.81 5.75
C LYS A 28 6.45 -41.76 4.83
N PHE A 29 5.78 -40.60 4.75
CA PHE A 29 4.66 -40.44 3.85
C PHE A 29 5.11 -40.53 2.36
N LEU A 30 6.24 -39.92 1.97
CA LEU A 30 6.80 -40.07 0.63
C LEU A 30 7.18 -41.53 0.30
N GLU A 31 7.67 -42.24 1.29
CA GLU A 31 7.95 -43.69 1.17
C GLU A 31 6.67 -44.51 0.90
N THR A 32 5.56 -44.19 1.55
CA THR A 32 4.26 -44.83 1.26
C THR A 32 3.75 -44.60 -0.15
N LEU A 33 4.10 -43.46 -0.77
CA LEU A 33 3.66 -43.12 -2.12
C LEU A 33 4.50 -43.78 -3.25
N LYS A 34 5.81 -43.94 -3.05
CA LYS A 34 6.74 -44.42 -4.09
C LYS A 34 7.72 -45.52 -3.60
N GLY A 35 7.49 -46.12 -2.42
CA GLY A 35 8.39 -47.06 -1.81
C GLY A 35 9.77 -46.43 -1.51
N GLU A 36 10.83 -47.24 -1.45
CA GLU A 36 12.19 -46.74 -1.19
C GLU A 36 12.67 -45.66 -2.16
N ASN A 37 12.10 -45.60 -3.38
CA ASN A 37 12.39 -44.55 -4.35
C ASN A 37 11.78 -43.18 -3.93
N GLY A 38 10.80 -43.14 -3.05
CA GLY A 38 10.20 -41.96 -2.48
C GLY A 38 11.15 -41.18 -1.57
N LEU A 39 12.14 -41.86 -0.98
CA LEU A 39 13.13 -41.21 -0.10
C LEU A 39 14.18 -40.39 -0.86
N LYS A 40 14.26 -40.53 -2.17
CA LYS A 40 15.18 -39.74 -3.02
C LYS A 40 14.44 -38.65 -3.74
N ILE A 41 14.66 -37.38 -3.34
CA ILE A 41 14.01 -36.17 -3.93
C ILE A 41 14.29 -36.08 -5.44
N GLU A 42 15.37 -36.62 -5.93
CA GLU A 42 15.75 -36.67 -7.34
C GLU A 42 14.69 -37.44 -8.19
N ASN A 43 14.02 -38.40 -7.60
CA ASN A 43 13.01 -39.24 -8.28
C ASN A 43 11.62 -38.63 -8.34
N TRP A 44 11.44 -37.42 -7.84
CA TRP A 44 10.19 -36.69 -7.86
C TRP A 44 10.19 -35.61 -8.94
N SER A 45 9.12 -35.52 -9.72
CA SER A 45 8.89 -34.29 -10.49
C SER A 45 8.45 -33.17 -9.55
N LYS A 46 8.66 -31.91 -9.93
CA LYS A 46 8.24 -30.76 -9.14
C LYS A 46 6.74 -30.77 -8.83
N ASN A 47 5.91 -31.15 -9.84
CA ASN A 47 4.46 -31.24 -9.70
C ASN A 47 4.01 -32.36 -8.76
N ASP A 48 4.64 -33.54 -8.84
CA ASP A 48 4.31 -34.64 -7.95
C ASP A 48 4.69 -34.31 -6.50
N LEU A 49 5.79 -33.59 -6.29
CA LEU A 49 6.23 -33.16 -4.97
C LEU A 49 5.25 -32.13 -4.38
N ILE A 50 4.76 -31.19 -5.17
CA ILE A 50 3.72 -30.23 -4.76
C ILE A 50 2.45 -30.99 -4.33
N GLN A 51 1.98 -31.97 -5.11
CA GLN A 51 0.80 -32.76 -4.79
C GLN A 51 1.02 -33.58 -3.50
N ALA A 52 2.19 -34.16 -3.32
CA ALA A 52 2.53 -34.90 -2.09
C ALA A 52 2.52 -34.00 -0.84
N VAL A 53 3.06 -32.80 -0.94
CA VAL A 53 3.02 -31.80 0.15
C VAL A 53 1.58 -31.38 0.46
N GLU A 54 0.76 -31.12 -0.55
CA GLU A 54 -0.65 -30.75 -0.34
C GLU A 54 -1.43 -31.90 0.29
N GLN A 55 -1.21 -33.14 -0.14
CA GLN A 55 -1.87 -34.31 0.41
C GLN A 55 -1.46 -34.52 1.86
N PHE A 56 -0.17 -34.46 2.18
CA PHE A 56 0.34 -34.60 3.53
C PHE A 56 -0.22 -33.55 4.49
N THR A 57 -0.24 -32.28 4.06
CA THR A 57 -0.75 -31.16 4.89
C THR A 57 -2.26 -31.24 5.11
N ARG A 58 -3.04 -31.81 4.16
CA ARG A 58 -4.46 -32.11 4.35
C ARG A 58 -4.72 -33.24 5.32
N MET A 59 -3.87 -34.27 5.30
CA MET A 59 -4.00 -35.44 6.20
C MET A 59 -3.55 -35.14 7.63
N ASN A 60 -2.66 -34.13 7.78
CA ASN A 60 -2.12 -33.70 9.07
C ASN A 60 -2.42 -32.22 9.32
N PRO A 61 -3.71 -31.82 9.43
CA PRO A 61 -4.06 -30.44 9.68
C PRO A 61 -3.52 -30.07 11.08
N LYS A 62 -2.68 -29.02 11.12
CA LYS A 62 -2.27 -28.47 12.42
C LYS A 62 -3.47 -27.84 13.09
N PRO A 63 -3.70 -28.10 14.38
CA PRO A 63 -4.71 -27.39 15.12
C PRO A 63 -4.36 -25.88 15.07
N ASN A 64 -5.31 -25.07 14.63
CA ASN A 64 -5.27 -23.63 14.81
C ASN A 64 -5.03 -23.41 16.32
N ASN A 65 -3.95 -22.74 16.68
CA ASN A 65 -3.71 -22.28 18.04
C ASN A 65 -4.71 -21.15 18.35
N ASN A 66 -5.98 -21.51 18.49
CA ASN A 66 -6.95 -20.73 19.22
C ASN A 66 -6.78 -21.12 20.69
N ILE A 67 -6.25 -20.18 21.44
CA ILE A 67 -6.08 -20.26 22.89
C ILE A 67 -7.48 -20.38 23.51
N GLU A 68 -7.88 -21.61 23.84
CA GLU A 68 -8.96 -21.85 24.81
C GLU A 68 -8.39 -21.70 26.22
N ASN A 69 -8.85 -20.66 26.90
CA ASN A 69 -8.72 -20.50 28.33
C ASN A 69 -9.40 -21.67 29.04
N LYS A 70 -8.67 -22.52 29.70
CA LYS A 70 -9.17 -23.36 30.81
C LYS A 70 -8.55 -22.90 32.12
N ASN A 71 -9.40 -22.27 32.92
CA ASN A 71 -9.21 -22.11 34.37
C ASN A 71 -8.91 -23.47 35.02
N ASN A 72 -7.86 -23.52 35.84
CA ASN A 72 -7.96 -24.22 37.12
C ASN A 72 -6.96 -23.69 38.16
N ASN A 73 -7.53 -23.46 39.32
CA ASN A 73 -6.99 -23.02 40.59
C ASN A 73 -5.75 -23.78 41.07
N ASN A 74 -4.79 -23.12 41.70
CA ASN A 74 -4.61 -22.98 43.14
C ASN A 74 -3.16 -22.62 43.56
N ASN A 75 -3.12 -21.60 44.38
CA ASN A 75 -2.27 -21.39 45.56
C ASN A 75 -0.78 -21.02 45.48
N ASN A 76 -0.59 -19.82 46.04
CA ASN A 76 0.55 -19.32 46.84
C ASN A 76 1.82 -18.89 46.14
N ILE A 77 2.06 -17.57 46.17
CA ILE A 77 3.14 -16.92 46.95
C ILE A 77 2.97 -15.39 46.79
N GLU A 78 2.90 -14.72 47.94
CA GLU A 78 2.86 -13.28 48.09
C GLU A 78 4.18 -12.61 47.74
N ASN A 79 4.04 -11.29 47.36
CA ASN A 79 5.04 -10.24 47.34
C ASN A 79 5.82 -10.03 46.01
N ASN A 80 5.24 -9.13 45.22
CA ASN A 80 5.93 -8.02 44.55
C ASN A 80 4.92 -7.18 43.76
N ASN A 81 4.09 -6.41 44.48
CA ASN A 81 2.83 -5.85 43.98
C ASN A 81 2.79 -4.33 43.78
N GLU A 82 3.85 -3.63 43.47
CA GLU A 82 3.67 -2.21 43.15
C GLU A 82 4.08 -1.82 41.71
N ASN A 83 5.01 -2.52 41.08
CA ASN A 83 5.42 -2.22 39.69
C ASN A 83 4.59 -2.97 38.64
N ASN A 84 3.88 -4.02 39.01
CA ASN A 84 3.02 -4.78 38.08
C ASN A 84 1.63 -4.16 37.91
N GLU A 85 1.11 -3.43 38.88
CA GLU A 85 -0.22 -2.79 38.78
C GLU A 85 -0.21 -1.61 37.79
N VAL A 86 0.82 -0.79 37.76
CA VAL A 86 0.92 0.36 36.84
C VAL A 86 1.07 -0.14 35.38
N ASN A 87 1.88 -1.17 35.17
CA ASN A 87 2.04 -1.76 33.83
C ASN A 87 0.78 -2.51 33.36
N ASN A 88 0.10 -3.21 34.27
CA ASN A 88 -1.16 -3.88 33.97
C ASN A 88 -2.31 -2.91 33.69
N VAL A 89 -2.37 -1.76 34.38
CA VAL A 89 -3.37 -0.72 34.13
C VAL A 89 -3.12 -0.04 32.78
N ILE A 90 -1.87 0.18 32.39
CA ILE A 90 -1.53 0.76 31.08
C ILE A 90 -1.84 -0.22 29.96
N ILE A 91 -1.51 -1.52 30.14
CA ILE A 91 -1.79 -2.57 29.16
C ILE A 91 -3.29 -2.82 29.05
N GLN A 92 -4.04 -2.84 30.17
CA GLN A 92 -5.50 -2.98 30.16
C GLN A 92 -6.20 -1.78 29.53
N ASN A 93 -5.74 -0.56 29.77
CA ASN A 93 -6.32 0.63 29.13
C ASN A 93 -6.05 0.65 27.63
N GLN A 94 -4.92 0.13 27.17
CA GLN A 94 -4.58 0.06 25.74
C GLN A 94 -5.30 -1.09 25.02
N ILE A 95 -5.49 -2.23 25.68
CA ILE A 95 -6.34 -3.33 25.19
C ILE A 95 -7.80 -2.86 25.15
N LEU A 96 -8.27 -2.15 26.17
CA LEU A 96 -9.60 -1.54 26.21
C LEU A 96 -9.79 -0.49 25.11
N ASP A 97 -8.78 0.30 24.77
CA ASP A 97 -8.85 1.27 23.66
C ASP A 97 -8.89 0.59 22.29
N GLN A 98 -8.15 -0.50 22.10
CA GLN A 98 -8.19 -1.29 20.86
C GLN A 98 -9.48 -2.11 20.74
N GLU A 99 -9.92 -2.76 21.80
CA GLU A 99 -11.21 -3.44 21.86
C GLU A 99 -12.37 -2.44 21.74
N PHE A 100 -12.28 -1.27 22.35
CA PHE A 100 -13.27 -0.20 22.26
C PHE A 100 -13.36 0.39 20.83
N LEU A 101 -12.27 0.45 20.09
CA LEU A 101 -12.25 0.86 18.68
C LEU A 101 -12.85 -0.20 17.77
N GLN A 102 -12.50 -1.47 17.96
CA GLN A 102 -13.13 -2.60 17.29
C GLN A 102 -14.63 -2.67 17.63
N CYS A 103 -15.02 -2.52 18.90
CA CYS A 103 -16.39 -2.46 19.32
C CYS A 103 -17.16 -1.28 18.71
N ARG A 104 -16.58 -0.08 18.62
CA ARG A 104 -17.28 1.07 17.99
C ARG A 104 -17.54 0.88 16.51
N LEU A 105 -16.66 0.19 15.79
CA LEU A 105 -16.87 -0.17 14.39
C LEU A 105 -17.82 -1.37 14.23
N THR A 106 -17.89 -2.26 15.21
CA THR A 106 -18.70 -3.49 15.20
C THR A 106 -20.04 -3.34 15.91
N GLU A 107 -20.11 -2.74 17.10
CA GLU A 107 -21.30 -2.74 17.95
C GLU A 107 -22.43 -1.81 17.47
N ARG A 108 -22.13 -0.70 16.80
CA ARG A 108 -23.17 0.22 16.32
C ARG A 108 -24.00 -0.30 15.14
N ASN A 109 -23.54 -1.31 14.40
CA ASN A 109 -24.24 -1.78 13.18
C ASN A 109 -24.22 -3.30 12.96
N GLY A 110 -23.83 -4.12 13.93
CA GLY A 110 -23.82 -5.59 13.77
C GLY A 110 -22.84 -6.10 12.68
N ILE A 111 -21.78 -5.36 12.41
CA ILE A 111 -20.85 -5.66 11.34
C ILE A 111 -19.59 -6.30 11.94
N SER A 112 -19.34 -7.56 11.55
CA SER A 112 -18.11 -8.27 11.85
C SER A 112 -16.87 -7.46 11.44
N ALA A 113 -15.81 -7.52 12.26
CA ALA A 113 -14.50 -6.87 12.00
C ALA A 113 -13.86 -7.26 10.65
N GLU A 114 -14.38 -8.29 9.98
CA GLU A 114 -13.92 -8.82 8.69
C GLU A 114 -14.47 -8.09 7.46
N LYS A 115 -15.49 -7.23 7.59
CA LYS A 115 -16.04 -6.53 6.43
C LYS A 115 -15.16 -5.36 6.02
N ASN A 116 -14.71 -5.39 4.78
CA ASN A 116 -13.94 -4.30 4.18
C ASN A 116 -14.78 -3.02 4.12
N LEU A 117 -14.21 -1.93 4.63
CA LEU A 117 -14.79 -0.61 4.46
C LEU A 117 -14.68 -0.19 2.99
N ILE A 118 -15.80 0.19 2.39
CA ILE A 118 -15.87 0.78 1.06
C ILE A 118 -16.07 2.28 1.25
N ILE A 119 -15.07 3.05 0.83
CA ILE A 119 -15.10 4.51 0.96
C ILE A 119 -15.19 5.13 -0.42
N LYS A 120 -16.16 6.03 -0.60
CA LYS A 120 -16.36 6.79 -1.81
C LYS A 120 -16.18 8.28 -1.54
N VAL A 121 -15.43 8.94 -2.42
CA VAL A 121 -15.28 10.40 -2.41
C VAL A 121 -16.01 10.97 -3.63
N SER A 122 -16.94 11.90 -3.41
CA SER A 122 -17.83 12.41 -4.46
C SER A 122 -18.30 13.85 -4.17
N ASP A 123 -19.24 14.35 -4.92
CA ASP A 123 -19.97 15.60 -4.73
C ASP A 123 -19.05 16.78 -4.35
N PRO A 124 -18.19 17.25 -5.26
CA PRO A 124 -17.35 18.41 -5.02
C PRO A 124 -18.21 19.66 -4.93
N LYS A 125 -18.14 20.39 -3.80
CA LYS A 125 -18.84 21.67 -3.62
C LYS A 125 -17.83 22.78 -3.39
N VAL A 126 -17.90 23.83 -4.20
CA VAL A 126 -17.12 25.04 -4.00
C VAL A 126 -17.79 25.83 -2.87
N ILE A 127 -17.01 26.14 -1.85
CA ILE A 127 -17.39 27.06 -0.78
C ILE A 127 -16.72 28.39 -1.10
N GLU A 128 -17.54 29.40 -1.36
CA GLU A 128 -17.02 30.74 -1.64
C GLU A 128 -16.37 31.32 -0.39
N GLY A 129 -15.19 31.90 -0.59
CA GLY A 129 -14.51 32.62 0.47
C GLY A 129 -15.14 33.98 0.73
N ASN A 130 -14.97 34.49 1.92
CA ASN A 130 -15.29 35.86 2.25
C ASN A 130 -14.05 36.76 2.03
N PHE A 131 -14.19 38.06 2.36
CA PHE A 131 -13.12 39.06 2.18
C PHE A 131 -11.76 38.60 2.81
N PHE A 132 -11.78 37.74 3.81
CA PHE A 132 -10.60 37.25 4.55
C PHE A 132 -10.20 35.79 4.24
N SER A 133 -10.99 35.07 3.47
CA SER A 133 -10.73 33.64 3.17
C SER A 133 -10.88 33.33 1.68
N LYS A 134 -9.94 32.52 1.15
CA LYS A 134 -10.00 32.03 -0.24
C LYS A 134 -11.09 30.96 -0.39
N SER A 135 -11.74 30.94 -1.55
CA SER A 135 -12.66 29.85 -1.91
C SER A 135 -11.95 28.50 -1.87
N TYR A 136 -12.66 27.46 -1.43
CA TYR A 136 -12.13 26.10 -1.37
C TYR A 136 -13.19 25.07 -1.76
N VAL A 137 -12.73 23.86 -2.10
CA VAL A 137 -13.63 22.74 -2.47
C VAL A 137 -13.70 21.76 -1.33
N THR A 138 -14.93 21.35 -0.98
CA THR A 138 -15.24 20.24 -0.08
C THR A 138 -15.73 19.05 -0.87
N TYR A 139 -15.48 17.85 -0.36
CA TYR A 139 -15.86 16.57 -0.94
C TYR A 139 -16.71 15.79 0.04
N LEU A 140 -17.73 15.08 -0.46
CA LEU A 140 -18.49 14.12 0.31
C LEU A 140 -17.68 12.84 0.47
N VAL A 141 -17.54 12.35 1.68
CA VAL A 141 -16.89 11.07 2.02
C VAL A 141 -17.95 10.16 2.60
N GLU A 142 -18.28 9.09 1.88
CA GLU A 142 -19.26 8.08 2.27
C GLU A 142 -18.55 6.79 2.62
N THR A 143 -18.83 6.20 3.77
CA THR A 143 -18.21 4.96 4.25
C THR A 143 -19.25 3.88 4.45
N LYS A 144 -19.19 2.82 3.68
CA LYS A 144 -20.07 1.64 3.77
C LYS A 144 -19.30 0.46 4.37
N PRO A 145 -19.96 -0.45 5.09
CA PRO A 145 -21.40 -0.51 5.39
C PRO A 145 -21.82 0.31 6.62
N VAL A 146 -20.89 1.01 7.30
CA VAL A 146 -21.18 1.74 8.56
C VAL A 146 -22.08 2.96 8.40
N GLY A 147 -22.30 3.42 7.16
CA GLY A 147 -23.22 4.52 6.84
C GLY A 147 -22.74 5.91 7.28
N PHE A 148 -21.44 6.10 7.45
CA PHE A 148 -20.89 7.42 7.77
C PHE A 148 -20.86 8.29 6.51
N ILE A 149 -21.31 9.54 6.68
CA ILE A 149 -21.33 10.55 5.61
C ILE A 149 -20.81 11.85 6.22
N VAL A 150 -19.66 12.31 5.70
CA VAL A 150 -19.00 13.54 6.16
C VAL A 150 -18.54 14.39 4.99
N ARG A 151 -18.31 15.68 5.23
CA ARG A 151 -17.64 16.55 4.25
C ARG A 151 -16.25 16.93 4.74
N ARG A 152 -15.27 16.82 3.81
CA ARG A 152 -13.87 17.15 4.09
C ARG A 152 -13.30 17.97 2.95
N ARG A 153 -12.48 18.99 3.27
CA ARG A 153 -11.70 19.74 2.26
C ARG A 153 -10.37 19.06 1.99
N PHE A 154 -9.74 19.38 0.87
CA PHE A 154 -8.45 18.82 0.48
C PHE A 154 -7.38 18.91 1.60
N ASN A 155 -7.33 20.05 2.30
CA ASN A 155 -6.39 20.24 3.41
C ASN A 155 -6.66 19.32 4.61
N ASP A 156 -7.86 18.79 4.77
CA ASP A 156 -8.15 17.83 5.84
C ASP A 156 -7.52 16.46 5.54
N PHE A 157 -7.49 16.06 4.26
CA PHE A 157 -6.77 14.85 3.84
C PHE A 157 -5.25 15.02 3.98
N ILE A 158 -4.69 16.21 3.67
CA ILE A 158 -3.28 16.51 3.92
C ILE A 158 -2.97 16.40 5.41
N TRP A 159 -3.82 17.02 6.25
CA TRP A 159 -3.68 16.92 7.70
C TRP A 159 -3.71 15.46 8.17
N LEU A 160 -4.67 14.66 7.70
CA LEU A 160 -4.76 13.23 8.06
C LEU A 160 -3.48 12.50 7.70
N HIS A 161 -2.97 12.70 6.47
CA HIS A 161 -1.70 12.10 6.03
C HIS A 161 -0.54 12.50 6.96
N ASP A 162 -0.42 13.78 7.29
CA ASP A 162 0.71 14.29 8.05
C ASP A 162 0.66 13.87 9.52
N ILE A 163 -0.52 13.88 10.14
CA ILE A 163 -0.69 13.44 11.53
C ILE A 163 -0.46 11.92 11.66
N LEU A 164 -0.97 11.11 10.74
CA LEU A 164 -0.69 9.67 10.73
C LEU A 164 0.81 9.41 10.58
N LYS A 165 1.50 10.12 9.67
CA LYS A 165 2.95 9.99 9.48
C LYS A 165 3.74 10.37 10.74
N SER A 166 3.26 11.31 11.52
CA SER A 166 3.94 11.76 12.73
C SER A 166 3.75 10.82 13.93
N ILE A 167 2.58 10.18 14.03
CA ILE A 167 2.25 9.28 15.13
C ILE A 167 2.67 7.83 14.83
N TYR A 168 2.39 7.34 13.63
CA TYR A 168 2.71 5.96 13.22
C TYR A 168 4.06 5.91 12.51
N ILE A 169 5.14 6.23 13.24
CA ILE A 169 6.51 6.31 12.70
C ILE A 169 7.05 4.96 12.21
N ASN A 170 6.41 3.88 12.59
CA ASN A 170 6.71 2.50 12.21
C ASN A 170 5.80 1.98 11.08
N SER A 171 5.07 2.85 10.38
CA SER A 171 4.19 2.48 9.28
C SER A 171 4.44 3.34 8.04
N ILE A 172 4.31 2.73 6.86
CA ILE A 172 4.42 3.42 5.59
C ILE A 172 3.04 4.01 5.24
N ILE A 173 2.88 5.30 5.44
CA ILE A 173 1.61 5.97 5.18
C ILE A 173 1.34 6.01 3.66
N PRO A 174 0.13 5.61 3.21
CA PRO A 174 -0.26 5.68 1.81
C PRO A 174 0.00 7.08 1.22
N PRO A 175 0.55 7.17 0.00
CA PRO A 175 0.95 8.46 -0.54
C PRO A 175 -0.24 9.33 -0.87
N LEU A 176 -0.20 10.59 -0.45
CA LEU A 176 -1.10 11.64 -0.88
C LEU A 176 -0.35 12.68 -1.70
N TYR A 177 -0.83 12.92 -2.92
CA TYR A 177 -0.17 13.86 -3.83
C TYR A 177 -0.46 15.31 -3.45
N LYS A 178 0.52 16.01 -2.86
CA LYS A 178 0.38 17.38 -2.33
C LYS A 178 0.60 18.50 -3.36
N LYS A 179 1.06 18.20 -4.59
CA LYS A 179 1.59 19.22 -5.50
C LYS A 179 0.50 20.04 -6.19
N ASN A 180 0.55 21.36 -5.97
CA ASN A 180 0.01 22.49 -6.74
C ASN A 180 -1.32 22.35 -7.53
N TYR A 181 -2.31 21.63 -6.99
CA TYR A 181 -3.66 21.64 -7.54
C TYR A 181 -4.51 22.83 -7.03
N LEU A 182 -3.85 23.82 -6.41
CA LEU A 182 -4.52 24.91 -5.70
C LEU A 182 -5.21 25.94 -6.62
N TYR A 183 -4.89 25.95 -7.92
CA TYR A 183 -5.27 27.08 -8.77
C TYR A 183 -6.17 26.77 -9.96
N ALA A 184 -6.52 25.53 -10.23
CA ALA A 184 -7.41 25.23 -11.33
C ALA A 184 -8.60 24.40 -10.85
N LEU A 185 -9.77 25.00 -10.88
CA LEU A 185 -11.07 24.41 -10.52
C LEU A 185 -11.80 23.91 -11.79
N ASN A 186 -11.06 23.44 -12.82
CA ASN A 186 -11.71 22.81 -13.97
C ASN A 186 -12.14 21.37 -13.64
N ASP A 187 -13.20 20.92 -14.28
CA ASP A 187 -13.85 19.61 -14.02
C ASP A 187 -12.87 18.44 -14.10
N GLY A 188 -11.94 18.43 -15.05
CA GLY A 188 -10.96 17.36 -15.22
C GLY A 188 -9.97 17.27 -14.04
N GLN A 189 -9.62 18.40 -13.43
CA GLN A 189 -8.74 18.43 -12.26
C GLN A 189 -9.48 18.05 -10.98
N ILE A 190 -10.76 18.44 -10.87
CA ILE A 190 -11.62 18.04 -9.76
C ILE A 190 -11.83 16.52 -9.79
N ALA A 191 -12.17 15.94 -10.95
CA ALA A 191 -12.34 14.50 -11.11
C ALA A 191 -11.07 13.73 -10.75
N LYS A 192 -9.90 14.21 -11.16
CA LYS A 192 -8.62 13.62 -10.79
C LYS A 192 -8.34 13.71 -9.28
N ARG A 193 -8.68 14.82 -8.65
CA ARG A 193 -8.52 15.01 -7.21
C ARG A 193 -9.41 14.05 -6.44
N ILE A 194 -10.67 13.89 -6.85
CA ILE A 194 -11.60 12.92 -6.27
C ILE A 194 -10.98 11.51 -6.28
N ARG A 195 -10.51 11.01 -7.45
CA ARG A 195 -9.85 9.70 -7.55
C ARG A 195 -8.63 9.57 -6.64
N THR A 196 -7.83 10.64 -6.52
CA THR A 196 -6.64 10.64 -5.66
C THR A 196 -6.99 10.58 -4.18
N LEU A 197 -8.01 11.34 -3.74
CA LEU A 197 -8.49 11.35 -2.36
C LEU A 197 -9.15 10.03 -1.98
N GLU A 198 -9.99 9.49 -2.88
CA GLU A 198 -10.64 8.19 -2.71
C GLU A 198 -9.60 7.08 -2.58
N LYS A 199 -8.60 7.06 -3.46
CA LYS A 199 -7.50 6.08 -3.38
C LYS A 199 -6.76 6.18 -2.05
N PHE A 200 -6.38 7.38 -1.61
CA PHE A 200 -5.67 7.59 -0.35
C PHE A 200 -6.45 7.07 0.86
N ILE A 201 -7.73 7.45 0.98
CA ILE A 201 -8.55 7.06 2.13
C ILE A 201 -8.89 5.57 2.12
N THR A 202 -9.08 4.97 0.94
CA THR A 202 -9.30 3.53 0.77
C THR A 202 -8.06 2.74 1.19
N GLU A 203 -6.85 3.20 0.86
CA GLU A 203 -5.62 2.55 1.27
C GLU A 203 -5.42 2.58 2.79
N ILE A 204 -5.80 3.66 3.47
CA ILE A 204 -5.83 3.69 4.94
C ILE A 204 -6.84 2.68 5.48
N ALA A 205 -8.01 2.57 4.87
CA ALA A 205 -9.07 1.65 5.30
C ALA A 205 -8.72 0.16 5.19
N ILE A 206 -7.80 -0.21 4.27
CA ILE A 206 -7.32 -1.59 4.12
C ILE A 206 -6.00 -1.85 4.88
N HIS A 207 -5.35 -0.80 5.37
CA HIS A 207 -4.08 -0.93 6.07
C HIS A 207 -4.29 -1.52 7.48
N PRO A 208 -3.59 -2.61 7.87
CA PRO A 208 -3.87 -3.35 9.11
C PRO A 208 -3.85 -2.48 10.38
N LEU A 209 -2.87 -1.58 10.47
CA LEU A 209 -2.69 -0.71 11.62
C LEU A 209 -3.50 0.59 11.52
N LEU A 210 -3.40 1.31 10.38
CA LEU A 210 -3.99 2.65 10.22
C LEU A 210 -5.51 2.61 10.22
N ARG A 211 -6.12 1.54 9.73
CA ARG A 211 -7.56 1.29 9.72
C ARG A 211 -8.17 1.45 11.11
N ASN A 212 -7.47 0.97 12.13
CA ASN A 212 -7.94 0.93 13.51
C ASN A 212 -7.60 2.20 14.31
N SER A 213 -6.97 3.20 13.68
CA SER A 213 -6.62 4.44 14.37
C SER A 213 -7.84 5.30 14.69
N GLN A 214 -7.90 5.86 15.92
CA GLN A 214 -8.96 6.80 16.32
C GLN A 214 -8.99 8.04 15.41
N ILE A 215 -7.83 8.46 14.91
CA ILE A 215 -7.69 9.61 14.00
C ILE A 215 -8.43 9.35 12.69
N PHE A 216 -8.25 8.15 12.13
CA PHE A 216 -8.96 7.75 10.91
C PHE A 216 -10.46 7.62 11.17
N TYR A 217 -10.85 7.01 12.30
CA TYR A 217 -12.25 6.91 12.69
C TYR A 217 -12.91 8.29 12.80
N ASP A 218 -12.30 9.22 13.53
CA ASP A 218 -12.82 10.59 13.69
C ASP A 218 -12.88 11.33 12.34
N PHE A 219 -11.91 11.08 11.45
CA PHE A 219 -11.92 11.66 10.11
C PHE A 219 -13.14 11.20 9.28
N ILE A 220 -13.53 9.93 9.34
CA ILE A 220 -14.64 9.40 8.52
C ILE A 220 -16.00 9.51 9.20
N SER A 221 -16.09 9.75 10.52
CA SER A 221 -17.34 9.68 11.29
C SER A 221 -17.86 11.02 11.79
N LEU A 222 -17.00 11.98 12.15
CA LEU A 222 -17.41 13.26 12.73
C LEU A 222 -18.09 14.14 11.67
N ARG A 223 -19.40 14.35 11.81
CA ARG A 223 -20.22 15.14 10.87
C ARG A 223 -20.12 16.64 11.14
N ASP A 224 -20.10 17.03 12.41
CA ASP A 224 -19.99 18.44 12.78
C ASP A 224 -18.58 18.98 12.52
N GLU A 225 -18.49 20.13 11.84
CA GLU A 225 -17.20 20.73 11.48
C GLU A 225 -16.46 21.26 12.71
N LYS A 226 -17.18 21.79 13.71
CA LYS A 226 -16.55 22.33 14.92
C LYS A 226 -15.95 21.21 15.77
N ASP A 227 -16.69 20.09 15.91
CA ASP A 227 -16.17 18.92 16.62
C ASP A 227 -14.97 18.33 15.90
N PHE A 228 -14.98 18.27 14.58
CA PHE A 228 -13.82 17.82 13.79
C PHE A 228 -12.62 18.75 13.97
N LEU A 229 -12.80 20.06 13.93
CA LEU A 229 -11.73 21.03 14.14
C LEU A 229 -11.15 20.94 15.55
N ARG A 230 -12.01 20.79 16.58
CA ARG A 230 -11.57 20.59 17.96
C ARG A 230 -10.70 19.33 18.08
N LYS A 231 -11.12 18.20 17.47
CA LYS A 231 -10.33 16.98 17.46
C LYS A 231 -8.99 17.15 16.72
N LYS A 232 -8.96 17.86 15.60
CA LYS A 232 -7.70 18.20 14.93
C LYS A 232 -6.73 18.93 15.85
N ASP A 233 -7.20 19.90 16.62
CA ASP A 233 -6.38 20.65 17.54
C ASP A 233 -5.89 19.80 18.72
N GLU A 234 -6.71 18.86 19.20
CA GLU A 234 -6.30 17.87 20.20
C GLU A 234 -5.17 16.98 19.65
N TYR A 235 -5.33 16.41 18.44
CA TYR A 235 -4.31 15.57 17.82
C TYR A 235 -3.01 16.32 17.52
N ASN A 236 -3.06 17.57 17.11
CA ASN A 236 -1.87 18.39 16.87
C ASN A 236 -1.04 18.65 18.16
N LYS A 237 -1.64 18.47 19.34
CA LYS A 237 -0.97 18.64 20.65
C LYS A 237 -0.41 17.33 21.21
N ILE A 238 -0.68 16.18 20.57
CA ILE A 238 -0.19 14.88 21.04
C ILE A 238 1.34 14.85 21.01
N ASN A 239 1.94 14.36 22.10
CA ASN A 239 3.36 14.08 22.14
C ASN A 239 3.69 12.96 21.15
N LEU A 240 4.61 13.25 20.24
CA LEU A 240 5.03 12.27 19.23
C LEU A 240 5.80 11.12 19.91
N PRO A 241 5.65 9.87 19.43
CA PRO A 241 6.39 8.74 19.96
C PRO A 241 7.89 8.95 19.78
N LYS A 242 8.60 9.03 20.90
CA LYS A 242 10.05 9.28 20.93
C LYS A 242 10.85 8.08 21.39
N LYS A 243 10.20 7.07 21.97
CA LYS A 243 10.83 5.90 22.56
C LYS A 243 10.36 4.61 21.89
N ALA A 244 11.18 3.57 21.97
CA ALA A 244 10.83 2.24 21.49
C ALA A 244 9.61 1.65 22.22
N GLU A 245 9.40 2.00 23.47
CA GLU A 245 8.22 1.58 24.25
C GLU A 245 6.93 2.18 23.69
N ASP A 246 6.96 3.45 23.25
CA ASP A 246 5.82 4.09 22.59
C ASP A 246 5.46 3.36 21.27
N ILE A 247 6.47 2.91 20.51
CA ILE A 247 6.28 2.14 19.28
C ILE A 247 5.72 0.75 19.58
N LYS A 248 6.27 0.06 20.58
CA LYS A 248 5.77 -1.25 21.03
C LYS A 248 4.31 -1.18 21.43
N THR A 249 3.91 -0.12 22.11
CA THR A 249 2.55 0.17 22.51
C THR A 249 1.62 0.33 21.29
N LEU A 250 2.10 0.99 20.22
CA LEU A 250 1.33 1.19 19.00
C LEU A 250 1.22 -0.08 18.12
N THR A 251 2.21 -0.98 18.18
CA THR A 251 2.29 -2.15 17.29
C THR A 251 1.98 -3.47 17.95
N GLY A 252 2.04 -3.54 19.28
CA GLY A 252 1.96 -4.81 20.02
C GLY A 252 3.14 -5.76 19.80
N GLU A 253 4.21 -5.35 19.10
CA GLU A 253 5.39 -6.18 18.86
C GLU A 253 6.13 -6.54 20.15
N THR A 254 6.25 -7.83 20.43
CA THR A 254 6.97 -8.35 21.60
C THR A 254 8.34 -8.92 21.26
N ASN A 255 8.55 -9.39 20.03
CA ASN A 255 9.79 -10.02 19.59
C ASN A 255 10.51 -9.23 18.51
N ILE A 256 11.57 -8.54 18.89
CA ILE A 256 12.42 -7.80 17.98
C ILE A 256 13.64 -8.65 17.64
N SER A 257 13.69 -9.18 16.41
CA SER A 257 14.87 -9.90 15.94
C SER A 257 15.64 -9.03 14.93
N ILE A 258 16.89 -8.78 15.24
CA ILE A 258 17.84 -8.10 14.35
C ILE A 258 18.86 -9.16 13.92
N ASN A 259 18.93 -9.44 12.63
CA ASN A 259 19.92 -10.31 12.05
C ASN A 259 20.47 -9.73 10.73
N TYR A 260 21.55 -10.30 10.26
CA TYR A 260 22.24 -9.87 9.06
C TYR A 260 21.36 -9.96 7.79
N ASP A 261 20.56 -11.01 7.69
CA ASP A 261 19.70 -11.24 6.51
C ASP A 261 18.60 -10.17 6.39
N LYS A 262 17.98 -9.81 7.51
CA LYS A 262 17.00 -8.71 7.56
C LYS A 262 17.62 -7.37 7.18
N GLU A 263 18.84 -7.08 7.66
CA GLU A 263 19.55 -5.86 7.28
C GLU A 263 19.89 -5.83 5.79
N GLN A 264 20.34 -6.97 5.23
CA GLN A 264 20.58 -7.09 3.78
C GLN A 264 19.30 -6.94 2.98
N TYR A 265 18.18 -7.50 3.47
CA TYR A 265 16.88 -7.35 2.82
C TYR A 265 16.42 -5.89 2.85
N ALA A 266 16.61 -5.16 3.94
CA ALA A 266 16.32 -3.71 4.01
C ALA A 266 17.13 -2.90 2.98
N GLU A 267 18.43 -3.22 2.80
CA GLU A 267 19.25 -2.60 1.74
C GLU A 267 18.75 -2.93 0.33
N LYS A 268 18.27 -4.16 0.11
CA LYS A 268 17.64 -4.55 -1.15
C LYS A 268 16.35 -3.78 -1.39
N ILE A 269 15.50 -3.62 -0.35
CA ILE A 269 14.27 -2.81 -0.40
C ILE A 269 14.60 -1.38 -0.86
N LYS A 270 15.60 -0.74 -0.26
CA LYS A 270 16.05 0.60 -0.65
C LYS A 270 16.42 0.68 -2.13
N LYS A 271 17.35 -0.18 -2.57
CA LYS A 271 17.85 -0.18 -3.97
C LYS A 271 16.74 -0.45 -4.96
N THR A 272 15.86 -1.41 -4.67
CA THR A 272 14.70 -1.73 -5.51
C THR A 272 13.74 -0.55 -5.59
N SER A 273 13.45 0.09 -4.47
CA SER A 273 12.55 1.24 -4.42
C SER A 273 13.10 2.44 -5.18
N GLU A 274 14.41 2.72 -5.10
CA GLU A 274 15.09 3.77 -5.86
C GLU A 274 15.02 3.51 -7.36
N SER A 275 15.34 2.29 -7.78
CA SER A 275 15.30 1.88 -9.19
C SER A 275 13.89 1.97 -9.76
N ASN A 276 12.90 1.43 -9.03
CA ASN A 276 11.51 1.43 -9.47
C ASN A 276 10.91 2.85 -9.50
N GLU A 277 11.20 3.69 -8.52
CA GLU A 277 10.77 5.10 -8.54
C GLU A 277 11.29 5.82 -9.79
N LEU A 278 12.56 5.62 -10.15
CA LEU A 278 13.18 6.22 -11.33
C LEU A 278 12.57 5.67 -12.62
N LEU A 279 12.36 4.35 -12.70
CA LEU A 279 11.76 3.70 -13.87
C LEU A 279 10.33 4.17 -14.10
N MET A 280 9.50 4.21 -13.05
CA MET A 280 8.12 4.72 -13.13
C MET A 280 8.09 6.20 -13.58
N LYS A 281 9.04 7.02 -13.13
CA LYS A 281 9.17 8.41 -13.59
C LYS A 281 9.41 8.50 -15.09
N LYS A 282 10.26 7.62 -15.64
CA LYS A 282 10.53 7.54 -17.09
C LYS A 282 9.28 7.08 -17.85
N ILE A 283 8.64 6.00 -17.43
CA ILE A 283 7.41 5.46 -18.03
C ILE A 283 6.32 6.55 -18.10
N ILE A 284 6.05 7.23 -17.00
CA ILE A 284 5.06 8.32 -16.94
C ILE A 284 5.39 9.45 -17.92
N LYS A 285 6.68 9.76 -18.10
CA LYS A 285 7.15 10.79 -19.04
C LYS A 285 6.89 10.38 -20.49
N GLU A 286 7.22 9.15 -20.87
CA GLU A 286 7.03 8.64 -22.23
C GLU A 286 5.53 8.58 -22.60
N TYR A 287 4.67 8.10 -21.71
CA TYR A 287 3.22 8.14 -21.92
C TYR A 287 2.66 9.58 -22.00
N LYS A 288 3.25 10.54 -21.29
CA LYS A 288 2.90 11.95 -21.46
C LYS A 288 3.24 12.44 -22.88
N TYR A 289 4.40 12.06 -23.38
CA TYR A 289 4.83 12.41 -24.73
C TYR A 289 3.92 11.75 -25.78
N LEU A 290 3.64 10.46 -25.64
CA LEU A 290 2.68 9.75 -26.50
C LEU A 290 1.32 10.46 -26.58
N ASN A 291 0.77 10.88 -25.43
CA ASN A 291 -0.50 11.60 -25.42
C ASN A 291 -0.45 12.95 -26.19
N VAL A 292 0.69 13.64 -26.15
CA VAL A 292 0.88 14.87 -26.95
C VAL A 292 0.88 14.55 -28.45
N GLN A 293 1.52 13.46 -28.87
CA GLN A 293 1.52 13.03 -30.27
C GLN A 293 0.11 12.63 -30.73
N LEU A 294 -0.62 11.87 -29.93
CA LEU A 294 -2.01 11.50 -30.23
C LEU A 294 -2.91 12.74 -30.34
N GLN A 295 -2.72 13.75 -29.49
CA GLN A 295 -3.44 15.02 -29.59
C GLN A 295 -3.12 15.79 -30.89
N ASN A 296 -1.87 15.75 -31.35
CA ASN A 296 -1.46 16.32 -32.63
C ASN A 296 -2.13 15.57 -33.81
N VAL A 297 -2.25 14.25 -33.72
CA VAL A 297 -2.97 13.43 -34.71
C VAL A 297 -4.45 13.85 -34.78
N ILE A 298 -5.12 13.97 -33.63
CA ILE A 298 -6.51 14.46 -33.54
C ILE A 298 -6.65 15.82 -34.23
N THR A 299 -5.73 16.75 -33.98
CA THR A 299 -5.74 18.07 -34.59
C THR A 299 -5.64 18.01 -36.14
N LYS A 300 -4.83 17.10 -36.66
CA LYS A 300 -4.71 16.85 -38.10
C LYS A 300 -5.96 16.24 -38.70
N ILE A 301 -6.52 15.20 -38.01
CA ILE A 301 -7.78 14.56 -38.40
C ILE A 301 -8.89 15.62 -38.49
N ASN A 302 -9.02 16.48 -37.50
CA ASN A 302 -10.05 17.54 -37.51
C ASN A 302 -9.87 18.53 -38.68
N LYS A 303 -8.61 18.91 -39.00
CA LYS A 303 -8.35 19.77 -40.18
C LYS A 303 -8.76 19.11 -41.49
N ILE A 304 -8.48 17.81 -41.65
CA ILE A 304 -8.91 17.04 -42.82
C ILE A 304 -10.44 16.96 -42.85
N ASN A 305 -11.06 16.73 -41.71
CA ASN A 305 -12.52 16.67 -41.58
C ASN A 305 -13.19 18.00 -41.97
N ASP A 306 -12.61 19.13 -41.59
CA ASP A 306 -13.11 20.46 -42.01
C ASP A 306 -13.07 20.66 -43.54
N MET A 307 -12.07 20.05 -44.21
CA MET A 307 -12.03 20.06 -45.70
C MET A 307 -13.13 19.18 -46.30
N TRP A 308 -13.35 17.96 -45.74
CA TRP A 308 -14.46 17.08 -46.20
C TRP A 308 -15.83 17.73 -45.98
N LYS A 309 -16.05 18.41 -44.83
CA LYS A 309 -17.27 19.18 -44.56
C LYS A 309 -17.51 20.28 -45.60
N LYS A 310 -16.47 20.97 -46.07
CA LYS A 310 -16.56 21.97 -47.12
C LYS A 310 -16.92 21.32 -48.49
N PHE A 311 -16.29 20.18 -48.83
CA PHE A 311 -16.64 19.44 -50.03
C PHE A 311 -18.08 18.98 -49.99
N TYR A 312 -18.53 18.43 -48.89
CA TYR A 312 -19.94 18.03 -48.71
C TYR A 312 -20.89 19.22 -48.89
N GLN A 313 -20.62 20.35 -48.27
CA GLN A 313 -21.46 21.55 -48.36
C GLN A 313 -21.51 22.11 -49.78
N THR A 314 -20.40 22.07 -50.50
CA THR A 314 -20.32 22.58 -51.89
C THR A 314 -21.02 21.61 -52.84
N SER A 315 -20.81 20.31 -52.68
CA SER A 315 -21.45 19.28 -53.51
C SER A 315 -22.96 19.25 -53.30
N ASN A 316 -23.44 19.36 -52.05
CA ASN A 316 -24.87 19.37 -51.74
C ASN A 316 -25.62 20.54 -52.37
N LYS A 317 -24.93 21.70 -52.60
CA LYS A 317 -25.50 22.88 -53.30
C LYS A 317 -25.57 22.67 -54.79
N ASN A 318 -24.62 21.97 -55.37
CA ASN A 318 -24.44 21.88 -56.81
C ASN A 318 -25.06 20.59 -57.39
N PHE A 319 -25.27 19.57 -56.60
CA PHE A 319 -25.68 18.20 -57.01
C PHE A 319 -26.78 17.68 -56.05
N GLU A 320 -27.90 18.44 -55.93
CA GLU A 320 -29.04 17.97 -55.12
C GLU A 320 -29.55 16.60 -55.59
N GLY A 321 -29.61 15.64 -54.67
CA GLY A 321 -30.10 14.29 -54.93
C GLY A 321 -29.07 13.31 -55.52
N GLU A 322 -27.81 13.70 -55.70
CA GLU A 322 -26.76 12.83 -56.21
C GLU A 322 -25.97 12.08 -55.13
N VAL A 323 -25.37 10.95 -55.57
CA VAL A 323 -24.55 10.04 -54.74
C VAL A 323 -23.31 10.74 -54.12
N ILE A 324 -22.73 11.71 -54.81
CA ILE A 324 -21.45 12.37 -54.42
C ILE A 324 -21.52 13.09 -53.06
N PRO A 325 -22.55 13.89 -52.73
CA PRO A 325 -22.66 14.50 -51.41
C PRO A 325 -22.69 13.49 -50.26
N GLY A 326 -23.34 12.36 -50.47
CA GLY A 326 -23.40 11.27 -49.48
C GLY A 326 -22.03 10.64 -49.17
N ILE A 327 -21.19 10.46 -50.21
CA ILE A 327 -19.82 9.95 -50.03
C ILE A 327 -19.01 10.93 -49.15
N TYR A 328 -19.04 12.22 -49.41
CA TYR A 328 -18.33 13.21 -48.62
C TYR A 328 -18.84 13.31 -47.18
N ASN A 329 -20.15 13.14 -46.97
CA ASN A 329 -20.71 13.04 -45.61
C ASN A 329 -20.18 11.81 -44.86
N SER A 330 -20.05 10.65 -45.53
CA SER A 330 -19.50 9.41 -44.95
C SER A 330 -18.04 9.63 -44.49
N PHE A 331 -17.22 10.36 -45.26
CA PHE A 331 -15.87 10.72 -44.84
C PHE A 331 -15.86 11.63 -43.61
N THR A 332 -16.81 12.56 -43.50
CA THR A 332 -16.88 13.43 -42.30
C THR A 332 -17.23 12.61 -41.04
N ILE A 333 -18.16 11.66 -41.13
CA ILE A 333 -18.55 10.76 -40.06
C ILE A 333 -17.37 9.89 -39.64
N PHE A 334 -16.65 9.30 -40.61
CA PHE A 334 -15.46 8.50 -40.33
C PHE A 334 -14.38 9.30 -39.58
N MET A 335 -14.07 10.52 -40.03
CA MET A 335 -13.06 11.36 -39.39
C MET A 335 -13.45 11.79 -37.97
N ASP A 336 -14.73 12.09 -37.72
CA ASP A 336 -15.24 12.42 -36.39
C ASP A 336 -15.11 11.21 -35.44
N ASP A 337 -15.47 10.01 -35.88
CA ASP A 337 -15.38 8.80 -35.05
C ASP A 337 -13.90 8.38 -34.82
N TRP A 338 -13.05 8.58 -35.80
CA TRP A 338 -11.62 8.33 -35.66
C TRP A 338 -10.97 9.30 -34.65
N ALA A 339 -11.34 10.57 -34.66
CA ALA A 339 -10.89 11.52 -33.63
C ALA A 339 -11.41 11.17 -32.24
N LYS A 340 -12.66 10.67 -32.10
CA LYS A 340 -13.22 10.18 -30.83
C LYS A 340 -12.45 8.98 -30.28
N LEU A 341 -12.07 8.02 -31.14
CA LEU A 341 -11.25 6.86 -30.74
C LEU A 341 -9.93 7.30 -30.11
N TYR A 342 -9.18 8.18 -30.78
CA TYR A 342 -7.91 8.68 -30.20
C TYR A 342 -8.12 9.46 -28.90
N LYS A 343 -9.21 10.22 -28.77
CA LYS A 343 -9.56 10.93 -27.53
C LYS A 343 -9.86 9.95 -26.40
N ALA A 344 -10.58 8.87 -26.67
CA ALA A 344 -10.82 7.79 -25.70
C ALA A 344 -9.50 7.12 -25.27
N GLN A 345 -8.62 6.78 -26.21
CA GLN A 345 -7.30 6.21 -25.93
C GLN A 345 -6.44 7.11 -25.03
N ILE A 346 -6.40 8.43 -25.31
CA ILE A 346 -5.68 9.40 -24.47
C ILE A 346 -6.23 9.38 -23.04
N ASN A 347 -7.55 9.32 -22.88
CA ASN A 347 -8.18 9.28 -21.55
C ASN A 347 -7.82 7.98 -20.81
N LEU A 348 -7.91 6.82 -21.46
CA LEU A 348 -7.54 5.53 -20.87
C LEU A 348 -6.06 5.50 -20.46
N ILE A 349 -5.15 6.00 -21.29
CA ILE A 349 -3.72 6.14 -20.96
C ILE A 349 -3.53 7.05 -19.76
N ASN A 350 -4.27 8.16 -19.66
CA ASN A 350 -4.14 9.07 -18.53
C ASN A 350 -4.57 8.42 -17.21
N VAL A 351 -5.69 7.71 -17.19
CA VAL A 351 -6.26 7.11 -15.98
C VAL A 351 -5.50 5.83 -15.60
N ASN A 352 -5.48 4.85 -16.49
CA ASN A 352 -5.00 3.50 -16.17
C ASN A 352 -3.47 3.37 -16.20
N ILE A 353 -2.77 4.28 -16.89
CA ILE A 353 -1.30 4.23 -16.96
C ILE A 353 -0.70 5.38 -16.14
N ARG A 354 -0.94 6.64 -16.54
CA ARG A 354 -0.20 7.78 -15.96
C ARG A 354 -0.59 8.09 -14.52
N GLU A 355 -1.88 8.03 -14.17
CA GLU A 355 -2.34 8.25 -12.79
C GLU A 355 -1.97 7.05 -11.92
N TYR A 356 -2.19 5.84 -12.41
CA TYR A 356 -1.86 4.60 -11.72
C TYR A 356 -0.37 4.50 -11.39
N TYR A 357 0.52 4.57 -12.39
CA TYR A 357 1.96 4.46 -12.14
C TYR A 357 2.55 5.66 -11.38
N ARG A 358 1.87 6.82 -11.40
CA ARG A 358 2.22 7.93 -10.49
C ARG A 358 1.94 7.58 -9.04
N TYR A 359 0.84 6.88 -8.76
CA TYR A 359 0.53 6.40 -7.42
C TYR A 359 1.61 5.40 -6.96
N ILE A 360 1.90 4.36 -7.75
CA ILE A 360 2.94 3.36 -7.46
C ILE A 360 4.32 4.00 -7.25
N ARG A 361 4.70 4.97 -8.08
CA ARG A 361 5.93 5.73 -7.89
C ARG A 361 5.99 6.43 -6.52
N ASN A 362 4.88 7.00 -6.09
CA ASN A 362 4.82 7.68 -4.81
C ASN A 362 4.85 6.68 -3.63
N GLU A 363 4.34 5.46 -3.79
CA GLU A 363 4.52 4.40 -2.79
C GLU A 363 6.01 4.06 -2.63
N TYR A 364 6.75 3.86 -3.72
CA TYR A 364 8.21 3.66 -3.63
C TYR A 364 8.93 4.85 -2.98
N HIS A 365 8.45 6.07 -3.22
CA HIS A 365 8.97 7.25 -2.53
C HIS A 365 8.69 7.20 -1.02
N SER A 366 7.48 6.82 -0.59
CA SER A 366 7.13 6.66 0.84
C SER A 366 7.98 5.56 1.50
N ILE A 367 8.23 4.43 0.81
CA ILE A 367 9.12 3.37 1.29
C ILE A 367 10.54 3.91 1.53
N ARG A 368 11.07 4.73 0.61
CA ARG A 368 12.40 5.35 0.75
C ARG A 368 12.46 6.36 1.90
N GLU A 369 11.41 7.15 2.08
CA GLU A 369 11.32 8.07 3.23
C GLU A 369 11.33 7.28 4.54
N TYR A 370 10.59 6.16 4.61
CA TYR A 370 10.61 5.29 5.77
C TYR A 370 11.99 4.65 5.98
N TYR A 371 12.63 4.17 4.92
CA TYR A 371 14.01 3.66 5.01
C TYR A 371 14.97 4.70 5.61
N THR A 372 14.80 5.97 5.30
CA THR A 372 15.61 7.05 5.89
C THR A 372 15.42 7.15 7.40
N VAL A 373 14.20 6.98 7.91
CA VAL A 373 13.90 6.96 9.35
C VAL A 373 14.59 5.77 10.02
N TYR A 374 14.48 4.59 9.41
CA TYR A 374 15.17 3.37 9.84
C TYR A 374 16.69 3.55 9.88
N ASP A 375 17.29 4.10 8.83
CA ASP A 375 18.75 4.30 8.74
C ASP A 375 19.27 5.28 9.80
N ILE A 376 18.53 6.35 10.06
CA ILE A 376 18.84 7.28 11.16
C ILE A 376 18.80 6.55 12.50
N ALA A 377 17.80 5.73 12.77
CA ALA A 377 17.70 4.98 14.02
C ALA A 377 18.85 3.96 14.16
N LYS A 378 19.20 3.25 13.07
CA LYS A 378 20.35 2.33 12.98
C LYS A 378 21.67 3.05 13.33
N ASN A 379 21.90 4.20 12.71
CA ASN A 379 23.13 4.97 12.92
C ASN A 379 23.21 5.55 14.34
N ASN A 380 22.09 6.00 14.90
CA ASN A 380 22.01 6.45 16.27
C ASN A 380 22.31 5.32 17.26
N PHE A 381 21.76 4.13 17.04
CA PHE A 381 22.09 2.96 17.85
C PHE A 381 23.58 2.63 17.77
N LYS A 382 24.16 2.52 16.56
CA LYS A 382 25.59 2.23 16.37
C LYS A 382 26.47 3.24 17.09
N LYS A 383 26.20 4.54 16.96
CA LYS A 383 26.97 5.60 17.63
C LYS A 383 26.91 5.48 19.13
N MET A 384 25.73 5.23 19.71
CA MET A 384 25.59 5.09 21.16
C MET A 384 26.21 3.80 21.68
N ASN A 385 26.07 2.70 20.94
CA ASN A 385 26.68 1.42 21.31
C ASN A 385 28.21 1.51 21.31
N ASN A 386 28.81 2.14 20.29
CA ASN A 386 30.26 2.34 20.25
C ASN A 386 30.74 3.19 21.43
N LYS A 387 30.03 4.29 21.76
CA LYS A 387 30.35 5.12 22.92
C LYS A 387 30.27 4.34 24.23
N LEU A 388 29.25 3.47 24.39
CA LEU A 388 29.12 2.62 25.56
C LEU A 388 30.28 1.60 25.63
N THR A 389 30.67 1.01 24.50
CA THR A 389 31.80 0.09 24.42
C THR A 389 33.12 0.75 24.81
N GLU A 390 33.40 1.94 24.27
CA GLU A 390 34.59 2.74 24.65
C GLU A 390 34.61 3.07 26.15
N THR A 391 33.46 3.46 26.71
CA THR A 391 33.35 3.75 28.15
C THR A 391 33.56 2.48 28.98
N LYS A 392 33.04 1.35 28.52
CA LYS A 392 33.24 0.03 29.13
C LYS A 392 34.73 -0.35 29.15
N GLU A 393 35.41 -0.24 28.01
CA GLU A 393 36.85 -0.54 27.93
C GLU A 393 37.66 0.31 28.93
N ARG A 394 37.42 1.62 28.99
CA ARG A 394 38.08 2.49 29.95
C ARG A 394 37.83 2.11 31.41
N LEU A 395 36.60 1.75 31.78
CA LEU A 395 36.25 1.34 33.12
C LEU A 395 36.97 0.06 33.54
N PHE A 396 37.13 -0.90 32.62
CA PHE A 396 37.80 -2.17 32.94
C PHE A 396 39.34 -2.13 32.83
N GLU A 397 39.90 -1.17 32.07
CA GLU A 397 41.33 -1.01 31.91
C GLU A 397 41.93 -0.02 32.91
N GLU A 398 41.25 1.12 33.19
CA GLU A 398 41.77 2.23 33.95
C GLU A 398 41.43 2.19 35.46
N LYS A 399 40.32 1.51 35.84
CA LYS A 399 39.85 1.49 37.24
C LYS A 399 39.94 0.08 37.85
N LYS A 400 40.53 0.05 39.06
CA LYS A 400 40.43 -1.15 39.91
C LYS A 400 38.95 -1.32 40.35
N ILE A 401 38.50 -2.55 40.55
CA ILE A 401 37.14 -2.85 40.98
C ILE A 401 36.74 -2.09 42.25
N ASP A 402 37.67 -1.91 43.15
CA ASP A 402 37.46 -1.16 44.40
C ASP A 402 37.12 0.32 44.19
N ASP A 403 37.53 0.91 43.06
CA ASP A 403 37.29 2.31 42.71
C ASP A 403 35.95 2.51 41.94
N TRP A 404 35.15 1.47 41.78
CA TRP A 404 33.89 1.56 41.00
C TRP A 404 32.73 2.19 41.79
N GLY A 405 32.90 2.44 43.12
CA GLY A 405 31.87 3.06 43.96
C GLY A 405 30.65 2.19 44.20
N LEU A 406 30.81 0.86 44.11
CA LEU A 406 29.77 -0.11 44.39
C LEU A 406 29.49 -0.21 45.90
N ASP A 407 28.26 -0.61 46.26
CA ASP A 407 27.90 -0.89 47.65
C ASP A 407 28.61 -2.13 48.20
N LYS A 408 28.43 -2.41 49.51
CA LYS A 408 29.11 -3.54 50.16
C LYS A 408 28.71 -4.90 49.61
N GLU A 409 27.43 -5.07 49.23
CA GLU A 409 26.89 -6.33 48.69
C GLU A 409 27.46 -6.57 47.31
N ASP A 410 27.56 -5.55 46.46
CA ASP A 410 28.15 -5.66 45.15
C ASP A 410 29.68 -5.87 45.20
N LEU A 411 30.36 -5.33 46.24
CA LEU A 411 31.78 -5.58 46.46
C LEU A 411 32.06 -7.03 46.94
N GLU A 412 31.15 -7.66 47.63
CA GLU A 412 31.25 -9.08 48.02
C GLU A 412 31.16 -10.00 46.79
N ASN A 413 30.46 -9.56 45.76
CA ASN A 413 30.35 -10.30 44.50
C ASN A 413 31.40 -9.88 43.43
N LYS A 414 32.52 -9.27 43.84
CA LYS A 414 33.57 -8.77 42.94
C LYS A 414 34.03 -9.73 41.85
N ILE A 415 34.21 -11.02 42.19
CA ILE A 415 34.67 -12.05 41.26
C ILE A 415 33.64 -12.26 40.14
N LEU A 416 32.35 -12.24 40.49
CA LEU A 416 31.26 -12.40 39.55
C LEU A 416 31.14 -11.19 38.63
N LEU A 417 31.20 -9.99 39.19
CA LEU A 417 31.16 -8.73 38.46
C LEU A 417 32.35 -8.59 37.48
N PHE A 418 33.54 -9.06 37.89
CA PHE A 418 34.71 -9.02 37.03
C PHE A 418 34.64 -10.00 35.86
N ARG A 419 33.96 -11.14 36.06
CA ARG A 419 33.76 -12.18 35.01
C ARG A 419 32.60 -11.82 34.10
N ASP A 420 31.51 -11.24 34.63
CA ASP A 420 30.35 -10.83 33.87
C ASP A 420 30.38 -9.30 33.63
N LYS A 421 30.99 -8.98 32.48
CA LYS A 421 31.11 -7.57 32.04
C LYS A 421 29.76 -6.92 31.74
N GLU A 422 28.73 -7.66 31.36
CA GLU A 422 27.42 -7.12 31.09
C GLU A 422 26.70 -6.75 32.39
N LEU A 423 26.73 -7.62 33.39
CA LEU A 423 26.18 -7.34 34.71
C LEU A 423 26.84 -6.14 35.35
N SER A 424 28.18 -6.04 35.26
CA SER A 424 28.94 -4.90 35.76
C SER A 424 28.51 -3.60 35.09
N MET A 425 28.29 -3.60 33.81
CA MET A 425 27.83 -2.44 33.04
C MET A 425 26.42 -2.01 33.44
N GLU A 426 25.52 -2.94 33.69
CA GLU A 426 24.15 -2.63 34.14
C GLU A 426 24.16 -1.95 35.52
N LYS A 427 25.07 -2.34 36.41
CA LYS A 427 25.22 -1.73 37.73
C LYS A 427 25.98 -0.39 37.70
N MET A 428 27.04 -0.27 36.85
CA MET A 428 27.90 0.92 36.80
C MET A 428 27.35 2.04 35.92
N LEU A 429 26.67 1.67 34.81
CA LEU A 429 26.15 2.62 33.81
C LEU A 429 24.69 2.27 33.45
N PRO A 430 23.78 2.24 34.42
CA PRO A 430 22.41 1.77 34.20
C PRO A 430 21.66 2.64 33.18
N GLU A 431 21.82 3.97 33.22
CA GLU A 431 21.16 4.87 32.30
C GLU A 431 21.69 4.78 30.88
N GLU A 432 23.00 4.68 30.70
CA GLU A 432 23.63 4.53 29.39
C GLU A 432 23.27 3.20 28.76
N THR A 433 23.31 2.12 29.52
CA THR A 433 22.92 0.78 29.09
C THR A 433 21.45 0.74 28.70
N LYS A 434 20.56 1.35 29.50
CA LYS A 434 19.14 1.48 29.18
C LYS A 434 18.93 2.27 27.88
N LYS A 435 19.60 3.41 27.71
CA LYS A 435 19.52 4.22 26.48
C LYS A 435 19.95 3.44 25.23
N VAL A 436 20.99 2.60 25.31
CA VAL A 436 21.45 1.76 24.20
C VAL A 436 20.43 0.66 23.92
N LYS A 437 19.88 -0.01 24.95
CA LYS A 437 18.81 -1.00 24.82
C LYS A 437 17.57 -0.40 24.13
N ASP A 438 17.12 0.79 24.55
CA ASP A 438 15.98 1.49 23.94
C ASP A 438 16.24 1.83 22.47
N LYS A 439 17.46 2.28 22.12
CA LYS A 439 17.83 2.56 20.72
C LYS A 439 17.91 1.30 19.88
N LYS A 440 18.39 0.19 20.45
CA LYS A 440 18.39 -1.13 19.78
C LYS A 440 16.97 -1.61 19.52
N MET A 441 16.08 -1.49 20.49
CA MET A 441 14.67 -1.85 20.33
C MET A 441 13.99 -1.01 19.25
N MET A 442 14.17 0.32 19.28
CA MET A 442 13.63 1.22 18.25
C MET A 442 14.13 0.86 16.85
N TYR A 443 15.42 0.66 16.70
CA TYR A 443 16.02 0.27 15.44
C TYR A 443 15.48 -1.07 14.93
N GLY A 444 15.40 -2.09 15.80
CA GLY A 444 14.89 -3.41 15.44
C GLY A 444 13.40 -3.41 15.10
N SER A 445 12.58 -2.64 15.82
CA SER A 445 11.16 -2.47 15.49
C SER A 445 10.98 -1.80 14.12
N LEU A 446 11.71 -0.73 13.83
CA LEU A 446 11.66 -0.08 12.52
C LEU A 446 12.16 -0.98 11.38
N LEU A 447 13.14 -1.87 11.65
CA LEU A 447 13.61 -2.85 10.67
C LEU A 447 12.50 -3.87 10.34
N ASN A 448 11.88 -4.46 11.35
CA ASN A 448 10.80 -5.42 11.16
C ASN A 448 9.62 -4.76 10.43
N SER A 449 9.17 -3.60 10.91
CA SER A 449 8.07 -2.88 10.26
C SER A 449 8.39 -2.48 8.82
N LEU A 450 9.64 -2.11 8.48
CA LEU A 450 10.02 -1.83 7.09
C LEU A 450 9.80 -3.05 6.18
N ILE A 451 10.18 -4.23 6.67
CA ILE A 451 10.06 -5.48 5.91
C ILE A 451 8.58 -5.84 5.74
N ASP A 452 7.83 -5.86 6.84
CA ASP A 452 6.42 -6.26 6.84
C ASP A 452 5.56 -5.31 6.00
N GLU A 453 5.76 -4.01 6.13
CA GLU A 453 5.09 -2.98 5.33
C GLU A 453 5.45 -3.08 3.85
N TYR A 454 6.73 -3.29 3.52
CA TYR A 454 7.16 -3.47 2.15
C TYR A 454 6.51 -4.70 1.50
N ASP A 455 6.54 -5.85 2.19
CA ASP A 455 5.95 -7.09 1.70
C ASP A 455 4.42 -6.97 1.56
N HIS A 456 3.76 -6.29 2.50
CA HIS A 456 2.34 -5.96 2.38
C HIS A 456 2.05 -5.11 1.13
N ILE A 457 2.80 -4.04 0.91
CA ILE A 457 2.66 -3.17 -0.27
C ILE A 457 2.91 -3.97 -1.56
N GLN A 458 3.95 -4.84 -1.62
CA GLN A 458 4.22 -5.66 -2.81
C GLN A 458 3.08 -6.63 -3.12
N ASN A 459 2.50 -7.28 -2.10
CA ASN A 459 1.35 -8.15 -2.26
C ASN A 459 0.12 -7.40 -2.80
N LEU A 460 -0.17 -6.22 -2.27
CA LEU A 460 -1.23 -5.35 -2.79
C LEU A 460 -0.95 -4.91 -4.22
N ASN A 461 0.28 -4.53 -4.53
CA ASN A 461 0.67 -4.08 -5.86
C ASN A 461 0.58 -5.20 -6.90
N SER A 462 0.93 -6.42 -6.56
CA SER A 462 0.76 -7.57 -7.44
C SER A 462 -0.71 -7.73 -7.88
N LYS A 463 -1.66 -7.65 -6.95
CA LYS A 463 -3.09 -7.68 -7.23
C LYS A 463 -3.54 -6.48 -8.06
N ARG A 464 -3.16 -5.27 -7.66
CA ARG A 464 -3.51 -4.01 -8.34
C ARG A 464 -2.99 -3.96 -9.77
N HIS A 465 -1.75 -4.42 -10.01
CA HIS A 465 -1.18 -4.46 -11.36
C HIS A 465 -1.98 -5.37 -12.27
N LYS A 466 -2.37 -6.55 -11.78
CA LYS A 466 -3.22 -7.49 -12.53
C LYS A 466 -4.57 -6.86 -12.88
N GLU A 467 -5.28 -6.32 -11.89
CA GLU A 467 -6.60 -5.70 -12.06
C GLU A 467 -6.54 -4.50 -13.02
N ASN A 468 -5.58 -3.60 -12.82
CA ASN A 468 -5.42 -2.40 -13.66
C ASN A 468 -5.05 -2.77 -15.11
N SER A 469 -4.20 -3.76 -15.32
CA SER A 469 -3.81 -4.20 -16.67
C SER A 469 -4.99 -4.84 -17.41
N ILE A 470 -5.76 -5.68 -16.73
CA ILE A 470 -6.98 -6.29 -17.32
C ILE A 470 -7.99 -5.20 -17.68
N SER A 471 -8.27 -4.26 -16.77
CA SER A 471 -9.19 -3.14 -17.04
C SER A 471 -8.70 -2.32 -18.24
N PHE A 472 -7.43 -1.92 -18.26
CA PHE A 472 -6.86 -1.14 -19.36
C PHE A 472 -6.99 -1.84 -20.73
N ILE A 473 -6.66 -3.14 -20.80
CA ILE A 473 -6.74 -3.92 -22.04
C ILE A 473 -8.20 -4.05 -22.50
N ASN A 474 -9.12 -4.35 -21.58
CA ASN A 474 -10.55 -4.47 -21.90
C ASN A 474 -11.12 -3.13 -22.38
N ASP A 475 -10.86 -2.04 -21.68
CA ASP A 475 -11.36 -0.71 -22.05
C ASP A 475 -10.80 -0.25 -23.40
N MET A 476 -9.52 -0.53 -23.67
CA MET A 476 -8.89 -0.22 -24.94
C MET A 476 -9.48 -1.06 -26.07
N SER A 477 -9.71 -2.35 -25.85
CA SER A 477 -10.36 -3.25 -26.82
C SER A 477 -11.78 -2.81 -27.11
N ASN A 478 -12.56 -2.46 -26.10
CA ASN A 478 -13.93 -1.97 -26.26
C ASN A 478 -13.97 -0.68 -27.09
N ALA A 479 -13.08 0.27 -26.84
CA ALA A 479 -12.99 1.50 -27.63
C ALA A 479 -12.70 1.24 -29.12
N ILE A 480 -11.88 0.24 -29.42
CA ILE A 480 -11.59 -0.20 -30.81
C ILE A 480 -12.81 -0.87 -31.44
N ILE A 481 -13.48 -1.76 -30.69
CA ILE A 481 -14.69 -2.46 -31.15
C ILE A 481 -15.81 -1.45 -31.45
N GLU A 482 -16.07 -0.50 -30.55
CA GLU A 482 -17.06 0.56 -30.74
C GLU A 482 -16.79 1.36 -32.02
N PHE A 483 -15.52 1.72 -32.27
CA PHE A 483 -15.13 2.38 -33.51
C PHE A 483 -15.41 1.50 -34.75
N GLN A 484 -15.07 0.21 -34.72
CA GLN A 484 -15.30 -0.73 -35.81
C GLN A 484 -16.80 -0.92 -36.09
N VAL A 485 -17.64 -1.05 -35.06
CA VAL A 485 -19.09 -1.14 -35.18
C VAL A 485 -19.68 0.12 -35.80
N SER A 486 -19.29 1.31 -35.30
CA SER A 486 -19.72 2.59 -35.86
C SER A 486 -19.31 2.74 -37.30
N LEU A 487 -18.11 2.30 -37.70
CA LEU A 487 -17.64 2.32 -39.06
C LEU A 487 -18.51 1.44 -39.96
N LYS A 488 -18.82 0.20 -39.52
CA LYS A 488 -19.64 -0.73 -40.24
C LYS A 488 -21.07 -0.20 -40.45
N GLU A 489 -21.72 0.22 -39.38
CA GLU A 489 -23.12 0.65 -39.41
C GLU A 489 -23.32 1.96 -40.22
N LYS A 490 -22.44 2.95 -40.06
CA LYS A 490 -22.64 4.27 -40.63
C LYS A 490 -22.04 4.43 -42.04
N ILE A 491 -20.99 3.70 -42.40
CA ILE A 491 -20.27 3.88 -43.65
C ILE A 491 -20.55 2.73 -44.61
N ILE A 492 -20.40 1.47 -44.19
CA ILE A 492 -20.62 0.32 -45.03
C ILE A 492 -22.10 0.22 -45.37
N GLY A 493 -23.02 0.40 -44.41
CA GLY A 493 -24.46 0.42 -44.69
C GLY A 493 -24.84 1.49 -45.71
N TYR A 494 -24.22 2.68 -45.64
CA TYR A 494 -24.45 3.72 -46.64
C TYR A 494 -23.86 3.37 -48.00
N ILE A 495 -22.68 2.75 -48.10
CA ILE A 495 -22.09 2.28 -49.35
C ILE A 495 -22.96 1.23 -50.02
N ASP A 496 -23.54 0.31 -49.25
CA ASP A 496 -24.44 -0.72 -49.79
C ASP A 496 -25.73 -0.11 -50.35
N THR A 497 -26.31 0.88 -49.66
CA THR A 497 -27.45 1.66 -50.19
C THR A 497 -27.11 2.34 -51.53
N LEU A 498 -25.91 2.92 -51.66
CA LEU A 498 -25.44 3.57 -52.87
C LEU A 498 -25.25 2.57 -54.03
N LYS A 499 -24.81 1.33 -53.76
CA LYS A 499 -24.70 0.30 -54.76
C LYS A 499 -26.08 -0.09 -55.32
N ASP A 500 -27.05 -0.27 -54.42
CA ASP A 500 -28.42 -0.61 -54.82
C ASP A 500 -29.05 0.49 -55.67
N ASP A 501 -28.85 1.78 -55.33
CA ASP A 501 -29.32 2.91 -56.16
C ASP A 501 -28.65 2.95 -57.52
N LEU A 502 -27.37 2.61 -57.66
CA LEU A 502 -26.66 2.56 -58.96
C LEU A 502 -27.13 1.41 -59.81
N PHE A 503 -27.45 0.23 -59.21
CA PHE A 503 -28.00 -0.93 -59.94
C PHE A 503 -29.43 -0.70 -60.39
N ILE A 504 -30.26 0.00 -59.61
CA ILE A 504 -31.67 0.32 -59.98
C ILE A 504 -31.71 1.32 -61.12
N ASN A 505 -30.86 2.40 -61.09
CA ASN A 505 -30.81 3.41 -62.12
C ASN A 505 -30.12 2.94 -63.43
N GLY A 506 -29.20 1.98 -63.34
CA GLY A 506 -28.54 1.34 -64.48
C GLY A 506 -29.47 0.44 -65.30
N ASN A 507 -30.50 -0.15 -64.72
CA ASN A 507 -31.45 -1.00 -65.38
C ASN A 507 -32.64 -0.28 -66.02
N ASN A 508 -32.79 1.02 -65.76
CA ASN A 508 -33.82 1.88 -66.34
C ASN A 508 -33.36 2.67 -67.59
N GLN A 509 -32.12 2.47 -68.06
CA GLN A 509 -31.56 3.12 -69.25
C GLN A 509 -31.26 2.13 -70.41
N ILE A 510 -31.88 0.96 -70.43
CA ILE A 510 -31.85 0.04 -71.63
C ILE A 510 -33.22 -0.06 -72.29
#